data_a9713b6852aef86abd625d64e7e0a787
#
_entry.id   a9713b6852aef86abd625d64e7e0a787
#
_cell.length_a   1.000
_cell.length_b   1.000
_cell.length_c   1.000
_cell.angle_alpha   90.00
_cell.angle_beta   90.00
_cell.angle_gamma   90.00
#
_symmetry.space_group_name_H-M   'P 1'
#
loop_
_entity.id
_entity.type
_entity.pdbx_description
1 polymer ?
#
loop_
_entity_poly.entity_id
_entity_poly.type
_entity_poly.pdbx_seq_one_letter_code
_entity_poly.pdbx_strand_id
1 'polypeptide(L)'
;MLVAACDNGASAVQTRDRTAEAATDTVQLAAATAPQMSDAPAEKPPVTANRRETADAKVQRLYERNGSAFGARSADDYLAKVRAFTVSPPRDAETVKRPNGDTLIYQASTNTFAVVARDGTPRTMFKPDDGPTYWAQQKDRAPTFGQRRQTE
;
A
#
# COMPACT_ATOMS: atom_id res chain seq x y z
N MET A 1 -13.53 54.92 33.96
CA MET A 1 -12.74 54.49 35.13
C MET A 1 -12.12 53.14 34.83
N LEU A 2 -10.78 53.14 34.92
CA LEU A 2 -9.78 52.07 35.06
C LEU A 2 -9.79 50.91 34.05
N VAL A 3 -8.88 50.97 33.15
CA VAL A 3 -7.48 50.55 32.92
C VAL A 3 -7.02 49.30 33.72
N ALA A 4 -6.63 48.27 33.00
CA ALA A 4 -5.52 47.35 33.33
C ALA A 4 -5.22 46.54 32.07
N ALA A 5 -4.19 46.78 31.38
CA ALA A 5 -2.78 46.40 31.50
C ALA A 5 -2.53 44.98 31.05
N CYS A 6 -2.00 44.92 29.82
CA CYS A 6 -1.36 43.74 29.22
C CYS A 6 -0.01 43.53 29.88
N ASP A 7 0.28 42.35 30.36
CA ASP A 7 1.62 41.97 30.72
C ASP A 7 2.17 40.92 29.76
N ASN A 8 3.29 41.30 29.18
CA ASN A 8 4.00 40.58 28.13
C ASN A 8 5.16 39.83 28.79
N GLY A 9 4.93 38.56 29.10
CA GLY A 9 5.92 37.68 29.67
C GLY A 9 6.99 37.25 28.65
N ALA A 10 8.13 37.92 28.68
CA ALA A 10 9.32 37.55 27.92
C ALA A 10 9.89 36.21 28.36
N SER A 11 10.04 35.31 27.41
CA SER A 11 10.73 34.02 27.58
C SER A 11 12.22 34.25 27.63
N ALA A 12 12.82 34.11 28.80
CA ALA A 12 14.28 34.19 29.00
C ALA A 12 14.91 32.85 28.64
N VAL A 13 15.69 32.85 27.58
CA VAL A 13 16.63 31.77 27.25
C VAL A 13 17.80 31.89 28.19
N GLN A 14 17.98 30.95 29.10
CA GLN A 14 19.19 30.86 29.94
C GLN A 14 20.27 30.09 29.20
N THR A 15 21.27 30.81 28.75
CA THR A 15 22.55 30.27 28.32
C THR A 15 23.34 29.88 29.57
N ARG A 16 23.60 28.60 29.76
CA ARG A 16 24.50 28.15 30.82
C ARG A 16 25.91 28.07 30.25
N ASP A 17 26.75 28.93 30.75
CA ASP A 17 28.20 28.83 30.61
C ASP A 17 28.68 27.56 31.31
N ARG A 18 29.44 26.76 30.60
CA ARG A 18 30.10 25.59 31.14
C ARG A 18 31.57 25.91 31.33
N THR A 19 31.92 26.23 32.55
CA THR A 19 33.33 26.24 32.97
C THR A 19 33.81 24.82 33.18
N ALA A 20 34.99 24.56 32.66
CA ALA A 20 35.65 23.28 32.69
C ALA A 20 36.19 22.96 34.09
N GLU A 21 36.05 21.71 34.52
CA GLU A 21 37.00 21.07 35.41
C GLU A 21 37.14 19.60 35.10
N ALA A 22 38.38 19.18 35.01
CA ALA A 22 38.78 17.84 34.62
C ALA A 22 38.66 16.88 35.81
N ALA A 23 38.07 15.72 35.56
CA ALA A 23 38.32 14.53 36.35
C ALA A 23 38.33 13.32 35.40
N THR A 24 39.49 12.71 35.33
CA THR A 24 39.73 11.42 34.72
C THR A 24 38.93 10.35 35.43
N ASP A 25 38.02 9.68 34.71
CA ASP A 25 37.64 8.34 35.07
C ASP A 25 37.33 7.51 33.84
N THR A 26 37.87 6.32 33.86
CA THR A 26 37.86 5.31 32.81
C THR A 26 36.44 4.82 32.60
N VAL A 27 35.81 5.18 31.50
CA VAL A 27 34.51 4.64 31.10
C VAL A 27 34.66 3.83 29.83
N GLN A 28 34.60 2.58 30.07
CA GLN A 28 34.19 1.47 29.24
C GLN A 28 33.45 1.87 27.99
N LEU A 29 34.05 1.51 26.85
CA LEU A 29 33.54 1.62 25.51
C LEU A 29 32.27 0.74 25.34
N ALA A 30 31.12 1.28 25.63
CA ALA A 30 29.89 0.71 25.15
C ALA A 30 29.73 1.08 23.66
N ALA A 31 30.00 0.15 22.79
CA ALA A 31 29.71 0.26 21.38
C ALA A 31 28.21 0.54 21.22
N ALA A 32 27.85 1.78 20.97
CA ALA A 32 26.55 2.11 20.44
C ALA A 32 26.46 1.47 19.03
N THR A 33 25.82 0.35 18.97
CA THR A 33 25.38 -0.25 17.71
C THR A 33 24.42 0.75 17.07
N ALA A 34 24.89 1.51 16.10
CA ALA A 34 24.04 2.24 15.20
C ALA A 34 23.05 1.26 14.58
N PRO A 35 21.77 1.58 14.45
CA PRO A 35 20.87 0.75 13.69
C PRO A 35 21.42 0.65 12.28
N GLN A 36 21.90 -0.52 11.91
CA GLN A 36 22.19 -0.85 10.53
C GLN A 36 20.90 -0.70 9.77
N MET A 37 20.80 0.34 8.95
CA MET A 37 19.82 0.37 7.88
C MET A 37 20.14 -0.82 6.99
N SER A 38 19.41 -1.90 7.19
CA SER A 38 19.42 -3.03 6.29
C SER A 38 18.99 -2.50 4.93
N ASP A 39 19.93 -2.46 4.01
CA ASP A 39 19.67 -2.27 2.58
C ASP A 39 19.06 -3.57 2.03
N ALA A 40 17.91 -3.94 2.61
CA ALA A 40 17.07 -4.97 2.07
C ALA A 40 16.46 -4.40 0.79
N PRO A 41 16.51 -5.12 -0.35
CA PRO A 41 15.86 -4.67 -1.55
C PRO A 41 14.40 -4.34 -1.20
N ALA A 42 13.98 -3.12 -1.52
CA ALA A 42 12.66 -2.60 -1.18
C ALA A 42 11.60 -3.59 -1.65
N GLU A 43 11.05 -4.35 -0.71
CA GLU A 43 10.03 -5.35 -0.99
C GLU A 43 8.83 -4.64 -1.62
N LYS A 44 8.41 -5.12 -2.79
CA LYS A 44 7.27 -4.52 -3.49
C LYS A 44 6.07 -4.48 -2.56
N PRO A 45 5.32 -3.37 -2.52
CA PRO A 45 4.16 -3.26 -1.65
C PRO A 45 3.17 -4.41 -1.94
N PRO A 46 2.48 -4.92 -0.92
CA PRO A 46 1.58 -6.07 -1.03
C PRO A 46 0.44 -5.86 -2.03
N VAL A 47 0.00 -4.61 -2.19
CA VAL A 47 -0.93 -4.13 -3.21
C VAL A 47 -0.54 -2.71 -3.63
N THR A 48 -1.05 -2.23 -4.77
CA THR A 48 -0.80 -0.86 -5.19
C THR A 48 -1.38 0.14 -4.20
N ALA A 49 -0.55 1.06 -3.72
CA ALA A 49 -0.96 2.22 -2.93
C ALA A 49 -1.26 3.44 -3.81
N ASN A 50 -1.83 4.48 -3.24
CA ASN A 50 -2.00 5.78 -3.87
C ASN A 50 -1.82 6.90 -2.82
N ARG A 51 -1.90 8.17 -3.25
CA ARG A 51 -1.68 9.32 -2.35
C ARG A 51 -2.68 9.44 -1.20
N ARG A 52 -3.83 8.78 -1.29
CA ARG A 52 -4.92 8.86 -0.31
C ARG A 52 -5.04 7.60 0.54
N GLU A 53 -4.41 6.50 0.14
CA GLU A 53 -4.58 5.20 0.77
C GLU A 53 -3.26 4.43 0.75
N THR A 54 -2.79 4.02 1.90
CA THR A 54 -1.62 3.13 2.02
C THR A 54 -1.95 1.72 1.52
N ALA A 55 -0.92 0.90 1.27
CA ALA A 55 -1.12 -0.48 0.86
C ALA A 55 -1.90 -1.28 1.92
N ASP A 56 -1.58 -1.11 3.20
CA ASP A 56 -2.23 -1.83 4.30
C ASP A 56 -3.69 -1.42 4.47
N ALA A 57 -3.99 -0.12 4.45
CA ALA A 57 -5.37 0.38 4.48
C ALA A 57 -6.20 -0.16 3.31
N LYS A 58 -5.58 -0.27 2.14
CA LYS A 58 -6.23 -0.85 0.97
C LYS A 58 -6.49 -2.34 1.12
N VAL A 59 -5.53 -3.11 1.65
CA VAL A 59 -5.71 -4.55 1.92
C VAL A 59 -6.86 -4.75 2.90
N GLN A 60 -6.89 -3.98 3.99
CA GLN A 60 -7.97 -4.03 4.98
C GLN A 60 -9.33 -3.77 4.35
N ARG A 61 -9.47 -2.69 3.58
CA ARG A 61 -10.71 -2.34 2.88
C ARG A 61 -11.13 -3.40 1.86
N LEU A 62 -10.19 -3.98 1.12
CA LEU A 62 -10.48 -5.05 0.16
C LEU A 62 -10.92 -6.33 0.87
N TYR A 63 -10.31 -6.64 2.01
CA TYR A 63 -10.72 -7.75 2.86
C TYR A 63 -12.15 -7.56 3.39
N GLU A 64 -12.47 -6.41 3.92
CA GLU A 64 -13.82 -6.10 4.43
C GLU A 64 -14.90 -6.27 3.35
N ARG A 65 -14.59 -5.89 2.11
CA ARG A 65 -15.54 -6.00 0.98
C ARG A 65 -15.63 -7.40 0.38
N ASN A 66 -14.51 -8.09 0.27
CA ASN A 66 -14.41 -9.28 -0.57
C ASN A 66 -13.93 -10.52 0.22
N GLY A 67 -13.38 -10.36 1.41
CA GLY A 67 -12.76 -11.45 2.16
C GLY A 67 -13.68 -12.64 2.39
N SER A 68 -14.94 -12.39 2.70
CA SER A 68 -15.95 -13.44 2.91
C SER A 68 -16.16 -14.31 1.67
N ALA A 69 -16.15 -13.71 0.48
CA ALA A 69 -16.32 -14.41 -0.79
C ALA A 69 -15.18 -15.40 -1.09
N PHE A 70 -14.02 -15.19 -0.48
CA PHE A 70 -12.84 -16.06 -0.57
C PHE A 70 -12.60 -16.90 0.68
N GLY A 71 -13.49 -16.85 1.67
CA GLY A 71 -13.31 -17.53 2.95
C GLY A 71 -12.07 -17.05 3.72
N ALA A 72 -11.67 -15.81 3.52
CA ALA A 72 -10.54 -15.23 4.23
C ALA A 72 -10.93 -14.87 5.65
N ARG A 73 -10.06 -15.22 6.61
CA ARG A 73 -10.28 -15.00 8.05
C ARG A 73 -9.69 -13.69 8.56
N SER A 74 -8.77 -13.11 7.79
CA SER A 74 -8.07 -11.86 8.10
C SER A 74 -7.64 -11.16 6.83
N ALA A 75 -7.23 -9.90 6.94
CA ALA A 75 -6.66 -9.13 5.84
C ALA A 75 -5.40 -9.82 5.27
N ASP A 76 -4.56 -10.40 6.13
CA ASP A 76 -3.35 -11.14 5.72
C ASP A 76 -3.70 -12.43 4.97
N ASP A 77 -4.71 -13.18 5.42
CA ASP A 77 -5.19 -14.38 4.71
C ASP A 77 -5.77 -14.00 3.34
N TYR A 78 -6.53 -12.92 3.27
CA TYR A 78 -7.01 -12.39 2.00
C TYR A 78 -5.86 -12.01 1.07
N LEU A 79 -4.86 -11.29 1.59
CA LEU A 79 -3.68 -10.91 0.83
C LEU A 79 -2.89 -12.12 0.31
N ALA A 80 -2.73 -13.16 1.13
CA ALA A 80 -2.08 -14.40 0.72
C ALA A 80 -2.82 -15.05 -0.47
N LYS A 81 -4.15 -15.08 -0.43
CA LYS A 81 -4.98 -15.58 -1.54
C LYS A 81 -4.85 -14.71 -2.80
N VAL A 82 -4.83 -13.39 -2.65
CA VAL A 82 -4.59 -12.45 -3.76
C VAL A 82 -3.24 -12.72 -4.41
N ARG A 83 -2.19 -12.83 -3.62
CA ARG A 83 -0.84 -13.11 -4.11
C ARG A 83 -0.75 -14.46 -4.82
N ALA A 84 -1.28 -15.53 -4.22
CA ALA A 84 -1.30 -16.85 -4.82
C ALA A 84 -1.98 -16.84 -6.20
N PHE A 85 -3.13 -16.19 -6.31
CA PHE A 85 -3.89 -16.09 -7.56
C PHE A 85 -3.20 -15.23 -8.63
N THR A 86 -2.53 -14.15 -8.24
CA THR A 86 -1.93 -13.19 -9.18
C THR A 86 -0.52 -13.58 -9.61
N VAL A 87 0.25 -14.24 -8.76
CA VAL A 87 1.62 -14.71 -9.07
C VAL A 87 1.60 -16.00 -9.88
N SER A 88 0.67 -16.91 -9.54
CA SER A 88 0.50 -18.20 -10.21
C SER A 88 -0.96 -18.42 -10.56
N PRO A 89 -1.46 -17.73 -11.60
CA PRO A 89 -2.86 -17.92 -12.01
C PRO A 89 -3.14 -19.39 -12.35
N PRO A 90 -4.32 -19.92 -11.99
CA PRO A 90 -4.71 -21.27 -12.40
C PRO A 90 -4.67 -21.43 -13.91
N ARG A 91 -4.49 -22.67 -14.37
CA ARG A 91 -4.36 -22.99 -15.81
C ARG A 91 -5.62 -22.67 -16.61
N ASP A 92 -6.78 -22.67 -15.97
CA ASP A 92 -8.08 -22.33 -16.54
C ASP A 92 -8.43 -20.83 -16.43
N ALA A 93 -7.50 -20.00 -15.92
CA ALA A 93 -7.68 -18.57 -15.88
C ALA A 93 -7.32 -17.91 -17.22
N GLU A 94 -8.20 -17.05 -17.69
CA GLU A 94 -7.97 -16.19 -18.85
C GLU A 94 -7.25 -14.90 -18.42
N THR A 95 -6.37 -14.40 -19.29
CA THR A 95 -5.65 -13.14 -19.02
C THR A 95 -5.75 -12.19 -20.20
N VAL A 96 -5.89 -10.88 -19.90
CA VAL A 96 -5.90 -9.81 -20.91
C VAL A 96 -5.04 -8.64 -20.41
N LYS A 97 -4.21 -8.10 -21.27
CA LYS A 97 -3.40 -6.90 -20.98
C LYS A 97 -4.11 -5.64 -21.45
N ARG A 98 -4.02 -4.58 -20.65
CA ARG A 98 -4.47 -3.23 -20.99
C ARG A 98 -3.31 -2.37 -21.49
N PRO A 99 -3.56 -1.31 -22.29
CA PRO A 99 -2.51 -0.42 -22.80
C PRO A 99 -1.70 0.28 -21.69
N ASN A 100 -2.30 0.50 -20.51
CA ASN A 100 -1.60 1.07 -19.35
C ASN A 100 -0.62 0.07 -18.69
N GLY A 101 -0.55 -1.17 -19.18
CA GLY A 101 0.30 -2.24 -18.67
C GLY A 101 -0.35 -3.11 -17.60
N ASP A 102 -1.57 -2.80 -17.14
CA ASP A 102 -2.29 -3.67 -16.21
C ASP A 102 -2.66 -5.00 -16.90
N THR A 103 -2.61 -6.08 -16.12
CA THR A 103 -3.09 -7.40 -16.54
C THR A 103 -4.37 -7.73 -15.79
N LEU A 104 -5.39 -8.11 -16.53
CA LEU A 104 -6.64 -8.66 -16.00
C LEU A 104 -6.53 -10.18 -15.97
N ILE A 105 -7.00 -10.80 -14.91
CA ILE A 105 -7.04 -12.26 -14.75
C ILE A 105 -8.46 -12.63 -14.34
N TYR A 106 -9.04 -13.61 -15.01
CA TYR A 106 -10.36 -14.13 -14.68
C TYR A 106 -10.38 -15.64 -14.72
N GLN A 107 -10.87 -16.25 -13.67
CA GLN A 107 -11.12 -17.69 -13.58
C GLN A 107 -12.62 -17.95 -13.51
N ALA A 108 -13.17 -18.56 -14.54
CA ALA A 108 -14.60 -18.82 -14.62
C ALA A 108 -15.08 -19.87 -13.61
N SER A 109 -14.27 -20.91 -13.36
CA SER A 109 -14.63 -22.02 -12.45
C SER A 109 -14.89 -21.56 -11.01
N THR A 110 -14.19 -20.54 -10.53
CA THR A 110 -14.34 -19.97 -9.19
C THR A 110 -14.98 -18.59 -9.20
N ASN A 111 -15.31 -18.08 -10.38
CA ASN A 111 -15.78 -16.71 -10.59
C ASN A 111 -14.87 -15.67 -9.92
N THR A 112 -13.57 -15.78 -10.15
CA THR A 112 -12.57 -14.91 -9.53
C THR A 112 -11.97 -13.97 -10.56
N PHE A 113 -12.04 -12.67 -10.29
CA PHE A 113 -11.43 -11.61 -11.10
C PHE A 113 -10.36 -10.88 -10.33
N ALA A 114 -9.22 -10.64 -10.96
CA ALA A 114 -8.13 -9.85 -10.39
C ALA A 114 -7.55 -8.87 -11.40
N VAL A 115 -6.99 -7.80 -10.89
CA VAL A 115 -6.21 -6.81 -11.65
C VAL A 115 -4.82 -6.70 -11.06
N VAL A 116 -3.82 -6.84 -11.92
CA VAL A 116 -2.41 -6.73 -11.56
C VAL A 116 -1.80 -5.55 -12.30
N ALA A 117 -1.04 -4.72 -11.59
CA ALA A 117 -0.33 -3.60 -12.19
C ALA A 117 0.82 -4.08 -13.09
N ARG A 118 1.32 -3.18 -13.92
CA ARG A 118 2.43 -3.45 -14.84
C ARG A 118 3.68 -4.03 -14.17
N ASP A 119 3.95 -3.65 -12.93
CA ASP A 119 5.08 -4.12 -12.12
C ASP A 119 4.85 -5.47 -11.42
N GLY A 120 3.68 -6.07 -11.64
CA GLY A 120 3.28 -7.32 -11.01
C GLY A 120 2.59 -7.16 -9.65
N THR A 121 2.41 -5.93 -9.17
CA THR A 121 1.74 -5.67 -7.89
C THR A 121 0.21 -5.81 -8.03
N PRO A 122 -0.46 -6.60 -7.18
CA PRO A 122 -1.92 -6.71 -7.21
C PRO A 122 -2.62 -5.38 -6.96
N ARG A 123 -3.65 -5.09 -7.74
CA ARG A 123 -4.53 -3.92 -7.53
C ARG A 123 -5.79 -4.26 -6.77
N THR A 124 -6.41 -5.37 -7.13
CA THR A 124 -7.67 -5.85 -6.54
C THR A 124 -7.93 -7.30 -6.92
N MET A 125 -8.74 -7.98 -6.12
CA MET A 125 -9.33 -9.28 -6.42
C MET A 125 -10.73 -9.33 -5.85
N PHE A 126 -11.69 -9.83 -6.59
CA PHE A 126 -13.09 -9.99 -6.15
C PHE A 126 -13.82 -10.99 -7.02
N LYS A 127 -15.03 -11.36 -6.62
CA LYS A 127 -15.94 -12.16 -7.43
C LYS A 127 -16.99 -11.23 -8.06
N PRO A 128 -17.01 -11.08 -9.39
CA PRO A 128 -18.03 -10.26 -10.03
C PRO A 128 -19.41 -10.92 -9.95
N ASP A 129 -20.44 -10.11 -9.69
CA ASP A 129 -21.82 -10.59 -9.60
C ASP A 129 -22.30 -11.14 -10.95
N ASP A 130 -21.93 -10.46 -12.06
CA ASP A 130 -22.30 -10.85 -13.42
C ASP A 130 -21.36 -11.90 -14.04
N GLY A 131 -20.39 -12.40 -13.28
CA GLY A 131 -19.50 -13.49 -13.67
C GLY A 131 -18.88 -13.33 -15.07
N PRO A 132 -19.16 -14.29 -16.00
CA PRO A 132 -18.60 -14.26 -17.35
C PRO A 132 -19.00 -13.04 -18.18
N THR A 133 -20.16 -12.46 -17.95
CA THR A 133 -20.62 -11.24 -18.63
C THR A 133 -19.74 -10.05 -18.25
N TYR A 134 -19.39 -9.93 -16.96
CA TYR A 134 -18.44 -8.93 -16.50
C TYR A 134 -17.09 -9.11 -17.20
N TRP A 135 -16.59 -10.34 -17.30
CA TRP A 135 -15.35 -10.65 -17.98
C TRP A 135 -15.36 -10.25 -19.45
N ALA A 136 -16.43 -10.58 -20.19
CA ALA A 136 -16.59 -10.17 -21.58
C ALA A 136 -16.51 -8.64 -21.73
N GLN A 137 -17.22 -7.90 -20.89
CA GLN A 137 -17.16 -6.44 -20.89
C GLN A 137 -15.75 -5.90 -20.58
N GLN A 138 -14.99 -6.56 -19.70
CA GLN A 138 -13.63 -6.15 -19.40
C GLN A 138 -12.68 -6.41 -20.58
N LYS A 139 -12.87 -7.52 -21.30
CA LYS A 139 -12.11 -7.80 -22.54
C LYS A 139 -12.38 -6.75 -23.60
N ASP A 140 -13.63 -6.40 -23.83
CA ASP A 140 -14.04 -5.40 -24.83
C ASP A 140 -13.49 -3.99 -24.52
N ARG A 141 -13.44 -3.63 -23.24
CA ARG A 141 -12.93 -2.35 -22.78
C ARG A 141 -11.40 -2.31 -22.63
N ALA A 142 -10.76 -3.46 -22.60
CA ALA A 142 -9.31 -3.54 -22.35
C ALA A 142 -8.48 -2.74 -23.35
N PRO A 143 -8.72 -2.80 -24.68
CA PRO A 143 -7.90 -2.09 -25.66
C PRO A 143 -7.98 -0.57 -25.57
N THR A 144 -9.09 -0.04 -25.09
CA THR A 144 -9.34 1.42 -24.99
C THR A 144 -9.16 1.97 -23.57
N PHE A 145 -8.79 1.13 -22.64
CA PHE A 145 -8.65 1.52 -21.24
C PHE A 145 -7.53 2.56 -21.04
N GLY A 146 -7.89 3.68 -20.43
CA GLY A 146 -6.93 4.77 -20.18
C GLY A 146 -6.67 5.69 -21.38
N GLN A 147 -7.27 5.43 -22.53
CA GLN A 147 -7.25 6.36 -23.64
C GLN A 147 -8.22 7.52 -23.35
N ARG A 148 -7.73 8.75 -23.46
CA ARG A 148 -8.62 9.92 -23.45
C ARG A 148 -9.54 9.81 -24.67
N ARG A 149 -10.85 9.90 -24.46
CA ARG A 149 -11.76 10.14 -25.58
C ARG A 149 -11.31 11.43 -26.25
N GLN A 150 -10.78 11.32 -27.45
CA GLN A 150 -10.62 12.48 -28.31
C GLN A 150 -12.06 12.89 -28.69
N THR A 151 -12.55 13.95 -28.04
CA THR A 151 -13.75 14.64 -28.48
C THR A 151 -13.35 15.41 -29.73
N GLU A 152 -13.72 14.90 -30.90
CA GLU A 152 -13.83 15.70 -32.11
C GLU A 152 -14.98 16.68 -31.97
#